data_459570ebd5d4d1e44e8266d1eff2e8de
#
_entry.id   459570ebd5d4d1e44e8266d1eff2e8de
#
_cell.length_a   1.000
_cell.length_b   1.000
_cell.length_c   1.000
_cell.angle_alpha   90.00
_cell.angle_beta   90.00
_cell.angle_gamma   90.00
#
_symmetry.space_group_name_H-M   'P 1'
#
loop_
_entity.id
_entity.type
_entity.pdbx_description
1 polymer ?
#
loop_
_entity_poly.entity_id
_entity_poly.type
_entity_poly.pdbx_seq_one_letter_code
_entity_poly.pdbx_strand_id
1 'polypeptide(L)'
;LDMNIDPRLMKQLLQLSAIKPLDIYGDNNSPSSTQTDFAQLLSDLLLMTSDTATTEVEAGSKVTGTNPIHPFMLNNGRYFNVTNDITDIVNDAAARYQVDPSLVMAVIQTESSFNPRAVSSAGAKGLMQLMDGTANAMGVTNPFDPVENVNGGVRYLAKLLNLYDGNVQTALAAYNAGPGRISSLGISNDSELRAKYELLPQETQRYITKVLTAYEAYKY
;
A
#
# COMPACT_ATOMS: atom_id res chain seq x y z
N LEU A 1 38.06 -17.99 -9.31
CA LEU A 1 36.93 -17.37 -8.58
C LEU A 1 35.92 -16.93 -9.63
N ASP A 2 35.03 -17.85 -10.03
CA ASP A 2 33.90 -17.55 -10.90
C ASP A 2 32.80 -16.89 -10.04
N MET A 3 32.62 -15.58 -10.20
CA MET A 3 31.47 -14.88 -9.66
C MET A 3 30.28 -15.13 -10.55
N ASN A 4 29.47 -16.09 -10.15
CA ASN A 4 28.22 -16.41 -10.82
C ASN A 4 27.17 -15.36 -10.37
N ILE A 5 27.03 -14.31 -11.17
CA ILE A 5 26.00 -13.26 -10.94
C ILE A 5 24.67 -13.83 -11.40
N ASP A 6 23.67 -13.83 -10.50
CA ASP A 6 22.32 -14.30 -10.78
C ASP A 6 21.75 -13.58 -12.02
N PRO A 7 21.32 -14.31 -13.05
CA PRO A 7 20.76 -13.73 -14.28
C PRO A 7 19.54 -12.83 -14.05
N ARG A 8 18.82 -12.99 -12.92
CA ARG A 8 17.69 -12.15 -12.55
C ARG A 8 18.12 -10.76 -12.11
N LEU A 9 19.27 -10.68 -11.40
CA LEU A 9 19.85 -9.39 -10.99
C LEU A 9 20.35 -8.61 -12.21
N MET A 10 20.94 -9.30 -13.18
CA MET A 10 21.42 -8.71 -14.43
C MET A 10 20.26 -8.12 -15.24
N LYS A 11 19.10 -8.79 -15.26
CA LYS A 11 17.89 -8.32 -15.96
C LYS A 11 17.28 -7.08 -15.29
N GLN A 12 17.31 -6.99 -13.97
CA GLN A 12 16.85 -5.81 -13.22
C GLN A 12 17.78 -4.60 -13.43
N LEU A 13 19.08 -4.80 -13.45
CA LEU A 13 20.06 -3.74 -13.74
C LEU A 13 19.93 -3.19 -15.16
N LEU A 14 19.64 -4.05 -16.15
CA LEU A 14 19.40 -3.65 -17.54
C LEU A 14 18.08 -2.87 -17.70
N GLN A 15 17.05 -3.16 -16.90
CA GLN A 15 15.80 -2.38 -16.92
C GLN A 15 15.95 -0.98 -16.30
N LEU A 16 16.83 -0.81 -15.31
CA LEU A 16 17.13 0.51 -14.73
C LEU A 16 17.94 1.41 -15.68
N SER A 17 18.73 0.83 -16.58
CA SER A 17 19.51 1.60 -17.56
C SER A 17 18.71 2.11 -18.75
N ALA A 18 17.45 1.66 -18.92
CA ALA A 18 16.57 2.05 -20.04
C ALA A 18 15.67 3.25 -19.74
N ILE A 19 15.80 3.89 -18.57
CA ILE A 19 15.07 5.13 -18.27
C ILE A 19 15.78 6.27 -18.96
N LYS A 20 15.18 6.77 -20.05
CA LYS A 20 15.65 7.98 -20.76
C LYS A 20 15.69 9.16 -19.79
N PRO A 21 16.71 10.04 -19.86
CA PRO A 21 16.72 11.26 -19.08
C PRO A 21 15.56 12.16 -19.53
N LEU A 22 14.78 12.61 -18.56
CA LEU A 22 13.77 13.65 -18.79
C LEU A 22 14.52 14.98 -18.94
N ASP A 23 14.49 15.58 -20.12
CA ASP A 23 15.00 16.92 -20.36
C ASP A 23 14.19 17.93 -19.55
N ILE A 24 14.79 18.45 -18.48
CA ILE A 24 14.30 19.65 -17.80
C ILE A 24 15.19 20.82 -18.26
N TYR A 25 14.64 21.62 -19.17
CA TYR A 25 15.20 22.90 -19.57
C TYR A 25 14.91 23.93 -18.47
N GLY A 26 15.95 24.61 -17.97
CA GLY A 26 15.75 25.84 -17.21
C GLY A 26 16.77 26.13 -16.12
N ASP A 27 17.79 26.88 -16.50
CA ASP A 27 18.49 27.94 -15.78
C ASP A 27 19.61 27.64 -14.76
N ASN A 28 20.70 28.37 -15.03
CA ASN A 28 22.03 28.35 -14.44
C ASN A 28 22.05 28.81 -12.97
N ASN A 29 22.78 28.09 -12.17
CA ASN A 29 23.68 28.42 -11.04
C ASN A 29 23.43 27.57 -9.79
N SER A 30 24.21 26.49 -9.64
CA SER A 30 24.89 26.07 -8.43
C SER A 30 25.43 24.63 -8.55
N PRO A 31 26.57 24.30 -7.93
CA PRO A 31 27.36 23.13 -8.29
C PRO A 31 26.95 21.87 -7.52
N SER A 32 27.04 20.74 -8.25
CA SER A 32 27.37 19.37 -7.77
C SER A 32 26.83 18.91 -6.40
N SER A 33 25.65 18.26 -6.37
CA SER A 33 25.29 17.41 -5.23
C SER A 33 24.69 16.03 -5.61
N THR A 34 24.45 15.72 -6.90
CA THR A 34 23.78 14.47 -7.30
C THR A 34 24.71 13.29 -7.55
N GLN A 35 26.03 13.50 -7.68
CA GLN A 35 26.98 12.39 -7.89
C GLN A 35 27.49 11.77 -6.58
N THR A 36 27.47 12.53 -5.48
CA THR A 36 27.86 12.04 -4.15
C THR A 36 26.80 11.14 -3.53
N ASP A 37 25.52 11.42 -3.76
CA ASP A 37 24.43 10.65 -3.14
C ASP A 37 24.30 9.22 -3.69
N PHE A 38 24.54 9.01 -4.98
CA PHE A 38 24.49 7.67 -5.56
C PHE A 38 25.69 6.82 -5.16
N ALA A 39 26.88 7.41 -5.11
CA ALA A 39 28.09 6.71 -4.67
C ALA A 39 28.03 6.35 -3.19
N GLN A 40 27.43 7.22 -2.36
CA GLN A 40 27.18 6.98 -0.95
C GLN A 40 26.18 5.83 -0.75
N LEU A 41 25.06 5.85 -1.47
CA LEU A 41 24.05 4.78 -1.45
C LEU A 41 24.64 3.43 -1.91
N LEU A 42 25.52 3.44 -2.91
CA LEU A 42 26.19 2.22 -3.38
C LEU A 42 27.20 1.69 -2.37
N SER A 43 27.94 2.57 -1.68
CA SER A 43 28.89 2.19 -0.63
C SER A 43 28.17 1.65 0.62
N ASP A 44 27.04 2.24 1.01
CA ASP A 44 26.21 1.76 2.11
C ASP A 44 25.58 0.40 1.80
N LEU A 45 25.18 0.17 0.55
CA LEU A 45 24.68 -1.11 0.10
C LEU A 45 25.75 -2.21 0.10
N LEU A 46 26.98 -1.87 -0.29
CA LEU A 46 28.14 -2.78 -0.29
C LEU A 46 28.63 -3.11 1.12
N LEU A 47 28.55 -2.16 2.06
CA LEU A 47 28.89 -2.38 3.47
C LEU A 47 27.89 -3.29 4.18
N MET A 48 26.60 -3.28 3.75
CA MET A 48 25.57 -4.18 4.29
C MET A 48 25.70 -5.64 3.82
N THR A 49 26.50 -5.92 2.78
CA THR A 49 26.72 -7.28 2.26
C THR A 49 27.99 -7.96 2.78
N SER A 50 28.82 -7.26 3.58
CA SER A 50 30.13 -7.76 4.02
C SER A 50 30.26 -8.14 5.50
N ASP A 51 29.23 -8.02 6.34
CA ASP A 51 29.28 -8.45 7.74
C ASP A 51 28.53 -9.78 7.97
N THR A 52 29.22 -10.88 7.60
CA THR A 52 29.08 -12.16 8.29
C THR A 52 30.30 -12.36 9.21
N ALA A 53 30.26 -11.81 10.40
CA ALA A 53 31.15 -12.23 11.49
C ALA A 53 30.46 -11.99 12.84
N THR A 54 29.98 -13.09 13.39
CA THR A 54 29.89 -13.48 14.82
C THR A 54 29.85 -12.40 15.90
N THR A 55 28.71 -12.27 16.57
CA THR A 55 28.67 -12.18 18.03
C THR A 55 27.45 -12.93 18.56
N GLU A 56 27.72 -13.95 19.37
CA GLU A 56 26.74 -14.75 20.12
C GLU A 56 26.00 -13.86 21.13
N VAL A 57 24.68 -13.88 21.09
CA VAL A 57 23.83 -13.64 22.26
C VAL A 57 22.65 -14.61 22.20
N GLU A 58 22.55 -15.41 23.25
CA GLU A 58 21.62 -16.50 23.42
C GLU A 58 20.13 -16.10 23.41
N ALA A 59 19.37 -17.10 23.05
CA ALA A 59 17.99 -17.43 23.35
C ALA A 59 16.89 -17.01 22.38
N GLY A 60 16.58 -17.92 21.46
CA GLY A 60 15.21 -18.40 21.25
C GLY A 60 14.31 -17.62 20.29
N SER A 61 14.51 -17.76 18.99
CA SER A 61 13.46 -18.19 18.07
C SER A 61 13.99 -18.19 16.63
N LYS A 62 13.87 -19.33 15.99
CA LYS A 62 14.39 -19.60 14.66
C LYS A 62 13.40 -18.99 13.66
N VAL A 63 13.79 -17.89 12.98
CA VAL A 63 13.06 -17.33 11.84
C VAL A 63 13.91 -17.56 10.59
N THR A 64 13.48 -18.48 9.75
CA THR A 64 14.02 -18.69 8.40
C THR A 64 13.07 -18.03 7.39
N GLY A 65 13.55 -17.00 6.71
CA GLY A 65 12.80 -16.38 5.61
C GLY A 65 13.44 -15.06 5.17
N THR A 66 14.23 -15.13 4.12
CA THR A 66 14.98 -14.03 3.51
C THR A 66 14.09 -13.17 2.62
N ASN A 67 13.85 -11.92 3.01
CA ASN A 67 13.68 -10.81 2.08
C ASN A 67 13.96 -9.47 2.80
N PRO A 68 14.91 -8.64 2.36
CA PRO A 68 15.20 -7.37 3.00
C PRO A 68 14.22 -6.30 2.52
N ILE A 69 13.14 -6.10 3.28
CA ILE A 69 12.30 -4.90 3.18
C ILE A 69 12.67 -4.04 4.39
N HIS A 70 13.00 -2.77 4.18
CA HIS A 70 13.44 -1.84 5.22
C HIS A 70 12.49 -1.86 6.42
N PRO A 71 12.98 -2.21 7.63
CA PRO A 71 12.14 -2.25 8.81
C PRO A 71 11.84 -0.82 9.30
N PHE A 72 10.56 -0.52 9.46
CA PHE A 72 10.10 0.66 10.16
C PHE A 72 10.13 0.39 11.68
N MET A 73 10.83 1.23 12.46
CA MET A 73 10.86 1.10 13.92
C MET A 73 9.59 1.67 14.55
N LEU A 74 8.88 0.84 15.30
CA LEU A 74 7.89 1.29 16.27
C LEU A 74 8.58 1.75 17.57
N ASN A 75 7.92 2.66 18.32
CA ASN A 75 8.44 3.29 19.56
C ASN A 75 8.85 2.30 20.69
N ASN A 76 8.68 1.00 20.54
CA ASN A 76 9.00 -0.05 21.52
C ASN A 76 10.04 -1.08 21.04
N GLY A 77 10.87 -0.73 20.03
CA GLY A 77 12.03 -1.56 19.63
C GLY A 77 11.70 -2.81 18.81
N ARG A 78 10.47 -2.98 18.33
CA ARG A 78 10.11 -4.04 17.38
C ARG A 78 10.30 -3.53 15.96
N TYR A 79 10.94 -4.34 15.12
CA TYR A 79 11.00 -4.10 13.69
C TYR A 79 9.66 -4.47 13.05
N PHE A 80 9.06 -3.54 12.33
CA PHE A 80 7.83 -3.78 11.58
C PHE A 80 8.17 -4.58 10.31
N ASN A 81 7.82 -5.85 10.28
CA ASN A 81 7.87 -6.65 9.05
C ASN A 81 6.61 -6.34 8.24
N VAL A 82 6.72 -5.39 7.29
CA VAL A 82 5.58 -4.74 6.62
C VAL A 82 4.52 -5.72 6.10
N THR A 83 4.90 -6.89 5.63
CA THR A 83 3.94 -7.84 5.06
C THR A 83 3.23 -8.70 6.12
N ASN A 84 3.97 -9.28 7.07
CA ASN A 84 3.37 -10.16 8.08
C ASN A 84 2.56 -9.36 9.10
N ASP A 85 3.08 -8.20 9.54
CA ASP A 85 2.39 -7.36 10.51
C ASP A 85 1.11 -6.74 9.92
N ILE A 86 1.09 -6.34 8.63
CA ILE A 86 -0.12 -5.83 7.97
C ILE A 86 -1.15 -6.95 7.81
N THR A 87 -0.75 -8.17 7.48
CA THR A 87 -1.67 -9.30 7.36
C THR A 87 -2.37 -9.60 8.69
N ASP A 88 -1.63 -9.57 9.80
CA ASP A 88 -2.20 -9.79 11.13
C ASP A 88 -3.18 -8.66 11.51
N ILE A 89 -2.80 -7.40 11.26
CA ILE A 89 -3.68 -6.24 11.49
C ILE A 89 -4.95 -6.34 10.64
N VAL A 90 -4.83 -6.76 9.37
CA VAL A 90 -5.98 -6.94 8.48
C VAL A 90 -6.89 -8.04 8.97
N ASN A 91 -6.35 -9.20 9.37
CA ASN A 91 -7.15 -10.31 9.87
C ASN A 91 -7.94 -9.92 11.13
N ASP A 92 -7.31 -9.22 12.06
CA ASP A 92 -7.95 -8.73 13.28
C ASP A 92 -9.08 -7.72 12.98
N ALA A 93 -8.82 -6.75 12.09
CA ALA A 93 -9.81 -5.75 11.70
C ALA A 93 -10.95 -6.39 10.89
N ALA A 94 -10.64 -7.28 9.94
CA ALA A 94 -11.59 -8.00 9.11
C ALA A 94 -12.55 -8.85 9.95
N ALA A 95 -12.02 -9.60 10.93
CA ALA A 95 -12.83 -10.37 11.88
C ALA A 95 -13.73 -9.47 12.72
N ARG A 96 -13.21 -8.34 13.21
CA ARG A 96 -13.95 -7.38 14.06
C ARG A 96 -15.13 -6.75 13.34
N TYR A 97 -14.98 -6.39 12.08
CA TYR A 97 -15.97 -5.69 11.29
C TYR A 97 -16.70 -6.57 10.29
N GLN A 98 -16.43 -7.89 10.30
CA GLN A 98 -17.07 -8.88 9.42
C GLN A 98 -16.89 -8.58 7.92
N VAL A 99 -15.69 -8.17 7.54
CA VAL A 99 -15.29 -7.95 6.15
C VAL A 99 -14.34 -9.08 5.73
N ASP A 100 -14.42 -9.50 4.47
CA ASP A 100 -13.48 -10.47 3.91
C ASP A 100 -12.04 -9.92 3.95
N PRO A 101 -11.09 -10.58 4.61
CA PRO A 101 -9.70 -10.11 4.70
C PRO A 101 -9.04 -9.99 3.32
N SER A 102 -9.40 -10.84 2.35
CA SER A 102 -8.90 -10.74 0.98
C SER A 102 -9.35 -9.45 0.29
N LEU A 103 -10.57 -8.99 0.55
CA LEU A 103 -11.07 -7.70 0.05
C LEU A 103 -10.30 -6.53 0.70
N VAL A 104 -10.03 -6.59 2.00
CA VAL A 104 -9.25 -5.56 2.69
C VAL A 104 -7.83 -5.48 2.13
N MET A 105 -7.16 -6.62 1.92
CA MET A 105 -5.83 -6.68 1.31
C MET A 105 -5.81 -6.05 -0.09
N ALA A 106 -6.83 -6.34 -0.91
CA ALA A 106 -6.98 -5.78 -2.25
C ALA A 106 -7.16 -4.25 -2.24
N VAL A 107 -7.93 -3.74 -1.28
CA VAL A 107 -8.09 -2.28 -1.08
C VAL A 107 -6.75 -1.66 -0.67
N ILE A 108 -6.06 -2.18 0.33
CA ILE A 108 -4.75 -1.66 0.78
C ILE A 108 -3.72 -1.68 -0.36
N GLN A 109 -3.65 -2.76 -1.13
CA GLN A 109 -2.77 -2.84 -2.29
C GLN A 109 -3.08 -1.75 -3.31
N THR A 110 -4.34 -1.51 -3.59
CA THR A 110 -4.78 -0.53 -4.59
C THR A 110 -4.55 0.91 -4.11
N GLU A 111 -4.80 1.18 -2.83
CA GLU A 111 -4.73 2.51 -2.23
C GLU A 111 -3.28 2.99 -1.98
N SER A 112 -2.44 2.13 -1.44
CA SER A 112 -1.12 2.54 -0.96
C SER A 112 0.02 1.63 -1.41
N SER A 113 -0.24 0.51 -2.07
CA SER A 113 0.74 -0.57 -2.29
C SER A 113 1.45 -0.96 -0.98
N PHE A 114 0.67 -1.06 0.11
CA PHE A 114 1.14 -1.36 1.47
C PHE A 114 2.08 -0.32 2.09
N ASN A 115 2.10 0.91 1.59
CA ASN A 115 2.89 1.98 2.19
C ASN A 115 2.11 2.72 3.28
N PRO A 116 2.45 2.56 4.58
CA PRO A 116 1.73 3.19 5.67
C PRO A 116 1.90 4.72 5.72
N ARG A 117 2.88 5.26 4.99
CA ARG A 117 3.14 6.70 4.89
C ARG A 117 2.65 7.33 3.59
N ALA A 118 1.87 6.61 2.79
CA ALA A 118 1.32 7.14 1.55
C ALA A 118 0.45 8.38 1.81
N VAL A 119 0.63 9.39 0.95
CA VAL A 119 -0.21 10.58 0.92
C VAL A 119 -0.56 10.86 -0.53
N SER A 120 -1.86 10.96 -0.84
CA SER A 120 -2.32 11.32 -2.17
C SER A 120 -2.27 12.84 -2.39
N SER A 121 -2.36 13.26 -3.65
CA SER A 121 -2.48 14.68 -4.02
C SER A 121 -3.74 15.35 -3.44
N ALA A 122 -4.79 14.56 -3.17
CA ALA A 122 -6.02 15.02 -2.53
C ALA A 122 -5.95 15.04 -0.98
N GLY A 123 -4.84 14.57 -0.39
CA GLY A 123 -4.62 14.55 1.05
C GLY A 123 -5.14 13.28 1.76
N ALA A 124 -5.47 12.23 1.04
CA ALA A 124 -5.76 10.92 1.63
C ALA A 124 -4.48 10.29 2.20
N LYS A 125 -4.57 9.58 3.34
CA LYS A 125 -3.40 9.18 4.14
C LYS A 125 -3.42 7.71 4.54
N GLY A 126 -2.22 7.12 4.58
CA GLY A 126 -1.95 5.79 5.15
C GLY A 126 -2.34 4.63 4.25
N LEU A 127 -2.38 3.43 4.84
CA LEU A 127 -2.58 2.16 4.13
C LEU A 127 -3.88 2.11 3.32
N MET A 128 -4.98 2.60 3.89
CA MET A 128 -6.31 2.60 3.27
C MET A 128 -6.74 3.99 2.77
N GLN A 129 -5.81 4.93 2.64
CA GLN A 129 -5.98 6.25 2.05
C GLN A 129 -7.23 6.99 2.58
N LEU A 130 -7.28 7.17 3.89
CA LEU A 130 -8.39 7.87 4.52
C LEU A 130 -8.25 9.40 4.38
N MET A 131 -9.30 10.06 3.92
CA MET A 131 -9.44 11.51 4.03
C MET A 131 -9.65 11.92 5.48
N ASP A 132 -9.19 13.12 5.88
CA ASP A 132 -9.24 13.58 7.28
C ASP A 132 -10.65 13.50 7.89
N GLY A 133 -11.68 13.89 7.12
CA GLY A 133 -13.07 13.77 7.59
C GLY A 133 -13.50 12.33 7.84
N THR A 134 -13.10 11.40 6.98
CA THR A 134 -13.39 9.96 7.15
C THR A 134 -12.59 9.39 8.31
N ALA A 135 -11.29 9.72 8.41
CA ALA A 135 -10.43 9.29 9.51
C ALA A 135 -11.03 9.69 10.86
N ASN A 136 -11.39 10.97 11.03
CA ASN A 136 -12.04 11.49 12.24
C ASN A 136 -13.37 10.77 12.53
N ALA A 137 -14.23 10.59 11.54
CA ALA A 137 -15.51 9.90 11.69
C ALA A 137 -15.36 8.41 12.05
N MET A 138 -14.22 7.80 11.70
CA MET A 138 -13.87 6.42 12.04
C MET A 138 -13.00 6.30 13.31
N GLY A 139 -12.71 7.41 14.00
CA GLY A 139 -11.94 7.41 15.26
C GLY A 139 -10.44 7.20 15.07
N VAL A 140 -9.91 7.52 13.88
CA VAL A 140 -8.47 7.49 13.59
C VAL A 140 -7.85 8.80 14.02
N THR A 141 -6.90 8.75 14.94
CA THR A 141 -6.17 9.92 15.45
C THR A 141 -4.83 10.12 14.74
N ASN A 142 -4.16 9.02 14.41
CA ASN A 142 -2.94 9.02 13.60
C ASN A 142 -3.14 8.19 12.32
N PRO A 143 -3.43 8.82 11.17
CA PRO A 143 -3.67 8.10 9.93
C PRO A 143 -2.43 7.39 9.35
N PHE A 144 -1.24 7.62 9.91
CA PHE A 144 -0.01 6.92 9.54
C PHE A 144 0.32 5.74 10.46
N ASP A 145 -0.42 5.55 11.55
CA ASP A 145 -0.37 4.33 12.34
C ASP A 145 -1.10 3.21 11.61
N PRO A 146 -0.41 2.09 11.29
CA PRO A 146 -1.01 0.99 10.52
C PRO A 146 -2.26 0.40 11.17
N VAL A 147 -2.24 0.24 12.51
CA VAL A 147 -3.36 -0.35 13.24
C VAL A 147 -4.58 0.57 13.23
N GLU A 148 -4.38 1.86 13.52
CA GLU A 148 -5.47 2.83 13.49
C GLU A 148 -6.04 2.99 12.08
N ASN A 149 -5.16 3.12 11.07
CA ASN A 149 -5.58 3.33 9.69
C ASN A 149 -6.38 2.15 9.14
N VAL A 150 -5.89 0.92 9.32
CA VAL A 150 -6.58 -0.29 8.85
C VAL A 150 -7.90 -0.48 9.60
N ASN A 151 -7.93 -0.34 10.94
CA ASN A 151 -9.18 -0.43 11.69
C ASN A 151 -10.21 0.61 11.24
N GLY A 152 -9.80 1.86 11.03
CA GLY A 152 -10.67 2.91 10.53
C GLY A 152 -11.17 2.66 9.12
N GLY A 153 -10.27 2.24 8.22
CA GLY A 153 -10.58 1.95 6.83
C GLY A 153 -11.51 0.75 6.67
N VAL A 154 -11.25 -0.35 7.40
CA VAL A 154 -12.13 -1.55 7.39
C VAL A 154 -13.49 -1.23 7.99
N ARG A 155 -13.55 -0.44 9.08
CA ARG A 155 -14.81 0.04 9.64
C ARG A 155 -15.59 0.88 8.64
N TYR A 156 -14.93 1.73 7.86
CA TYR A 156 -15.58 2.51 6.81
C TYR A 156 -16.07 1.62 5.67
N LEU A 157 -15.24 0.68 5.20
CA LEU A 157 -15.63 -0.29 4.17
C LEU A 157 -16.83 -1.14 4.61
N ALA A 158 -16.83 -1.62 5.86
CA ALA A 158 -17.97 -2.36 6.43
C ALA A 158 -19.25 -1.54 6.43
N LYS A 159 -19.19 -0.24 6.80
CA LYS A 159 -20.36 0.66 6.72
C LYS A 159 -20.90 0.78 5.31
N LEU A 160 -20.02 0.87 4.30
CA LEU A 160 -20.45 0.95 2.91
C LEU A 160 -21.01 -0.37 2.40
N LEU A 161 -20.40 -1.51 2.77
CA LEU A 161 -20.97 -2.83 2.45
C LEU A 161 -22.38 -2.99 3.03
N ASN A 162 -22.59 -2.56 4.28
CA ASN A 162 -23.92 -2.58 4.91
C ASN A 162 -24.88 -1.60 4.24
N LEU A 163 -24.42 -0.40 3.87
CA LEU A 163 -25.25 0.60 3.18
C LEU A 163 -25.78 0.10 1.83
N TYR A 164 -25.01 -0.74 1.15
CA TYR A 164 -25.33 -1.29 -0.16
C TYR A 164 -25.68 -2.79 -0.12
N ASP A 165 -26.17 -3.31 1.00
CA ASP A 165 -26.65 -4.69 1.17
C ASP A 165 -25.66 -5.76 0.66
N GLY A 166 -24.38 -5.58 0.91
CA GLY A 166 -23.31 -6.48 0.48
C GLY A 166 -22.89 -6.36 -1.00
N ASN A 167 -23.44 -5.37 -1.74
CA ASN A 167 -23.05 -5.12 -3.13
C ASN A 167 -21.63 -4.55 -3.20
N VAL A 168 -20.63 -5.44 -3.39
CA VAL A 168 -19.20 -5.12 -3.27
C VAL A 168 -18.78 -4.05 -4.27
N GLN A 169 -19.17 -4.14 -5.54
CA GLN A 169 -18.75 -3.17 -6.56
C GLN A 169 -19.28 -1.77 -6.24
N THR A 170 -20.53 -1.69 -5.75
CA THR A 170 -21.16 -0.42 -5.35
C THR A 170 -20.51 0.15 -4.09
N ALA A 171 -20.18 -0.68 -3.11
CA ALA A 171 -19.44 -0.27 -1.93
C ALA A 171 -18.03 0.26 -2.27
N LEU A 172 -17.31 -0.39 -3.18
CA LEU A 172 -16.01 0.07 -3.68
C LEU A 172 -16.11 1.38 -4.45
N ALA A 173 -17.14 1.54 -5.30
CA ALA A 173 -17.42 2.80 -5.97
C ALA A 173 -17.64 3.94 -4.96
N ALA A 174 -18.40 3.66 -3.90
CA ALA A 174 -18.66 4.62 -2.83
C ALA A 174 -17.43 4.88 -1.94
N TYR A 175 -16.58 3.90 -1.76
CA TYR A 175 -15.30 4.08 -1.04
C TYR A 175 -14.42 5.12 -1.74
N ASN A 176 -14.27 4.99 -3.05
CA ASN A 176 -13.43 5.88 -3.85
C ASN A 176 -14.09 7.25 -4.16
N ALA A 177 -15.34 7.25 -4.67
CA ALA A 177 -16.02 8.47 -5.12
C ALA A 177 -16.86 9.16 -4.04
N GLY A 178 -17.06 8.51 -2.88
CA GLY A 178 -17.96 8.94 -1.84
C GLY A 178 -19.42 8.46 -2.05
N PRO A 179 -20.11 8.06 -0.95
CA PRO A 179 -21.48 7.54 -1.03
C PRO A 179 -22.48 8.57 -1.56
N GLY A 180 -22.27 9.86 -1.27
CA GLY A 180 -23.13 10.94 -1.79
C GLY A 180 -23.12 11.00 -3.32
N ARG A 181 -21.97 10.78 -3.96
CA ARG A 181 -21.88 10.75 -5.42
C ARG A 181 -22.59 9.54 -6.00
N ILE A 182 -22.41 8.38 -5.41
CA ILE A 182 -23.06 7.15 -5.87
C ILE A 182 -24.59 7.28 -5.73
N SER A 183 -25.07 7.81 -4.61
CA SER A 183 -26.49 8.09 -4.38
C SER A 183 -27.04 9.12 -5.39
N SER A 184 -26.30 10.18 -5.71
CA SER A 184 -26.75 11.21 -6.69
C SER A 184 -26.92 10.65 -8.10
N LEU A 185 -26.25 9.56 -8.44
CA LEU A 185 -26.41 8.82 -9.70
C LEU A 185 -27.58 7.83 -9.64
N GLY A 186 -28.25 7.72 -8.49
CA GLY A 186 -29.34 6.75 -8.27
C GLY A 186 -28.82 5.31 -8.37
N ILE A 187 -27.64 5.04 -7.82
CA ILE A 187 -27.02 3.71 -7.77
C ILE A 187 -27.13 3.21 -6.33
N SER A 188 -27.80 2.09 -6.15
CA SER A 188 -28.00 1.43 -4.85
C SER A 188 -27.50 0.00 -4.79
N ASN A 189 -27.16 -0.61 -5.94
CA ASN A 189 -26.71 -1.99 -6.04
C ASN A 189 -25.82 -2.20 -7.28
N ASP A 190 -25.16 -3.37 -7.35
CA ASP A 190 -24.24 -3.71 -8.43
C ASP A 190 -24.90 -3.82 -9.81
N SER A 191 -26.19 -4.11 -9.89
CA SER A 191 -26.94 -4.13 -11.17
C SER A 191 -27.12 -2.73 -11.72
N GLU A 192 -27.53 -1.78 -10.88
CA GLU A 192 -27.65 -0.37 -11.25
C GLU A 192 -26.28 0.26 -11.52
N LEU A 193 -25.25 -0.12 -10.76
CA LEU A 193 -23.89 0.32 -11.01
C LEU A 193 -23.41 -0.11 -12.40
N ARG A 194 -23.64 -1.37 -12.80
CA ARG A 194 -23.30 -1.85 -14.15
C ARG A 194 -24.05 -1.10 -15.24
N ALA A 195 -25.34 -0.86 -15.03
CA ALA A 195 -26.16 -0.12 -16.00
C ALA A 195 -25.74 1.35 -16.17
N LYS A 196 -25.12 1.95 -15.14
CA LYS A 196 -24.70 3.35 -15.10
C LYS A 196 -23.18 3.52 -15.02
N TYR A 197 -22.43 2.47 -15.36
CA TYR A 197 -20.96 2.43 -15.16
C TYR A 197 -20.24 3.60 -15.83
N GLU A 198 -20.67 3.97 -17.05
CA GLU A 198 -20.09 5.07 -17.81
C GLU A 198 -20.33 6.47 -17.19
N LEU A 199 -21.29 6.58 -16.25
CA LEU A 199 -21.55 7.82 -15.52
C LEU A 199 -20.60 8.02 -14.34
N LEU A 200 -19.86 6.97 -13.93
CA LEU A 200 -18.87 7.07 -12.89
C LEU A 200 -17.61 7.82 -13.38
N PRO A 201 -16.91 8.53 -12.49
CA PRO A 201 -15.60 9.07 -12.83
C PRO A 201 -14.67 7.95 -13.34
N GLN A 202 -13.85 8.22 -14.35
CA GLN A 202 -12.90 7.24 -14.89
C GLN A 202 -11.97 6.67 -13.82
N GLU A 203 -11.60 7.48 -12.84
CA GLU A 203 -10.81 7.06 -11.69
C GLU A 203 -11.53 5.96 -10.92
N THR A 204 -12.81 6.16 -10.61
CA THR A 204 -13.63 5.20 -9.88
C THR A 204 -13.85 3.89 -10.67
N GLN A 205 -14.05 3.99 -11.98
CA GLN A 205 -14.13 2.80 -12.86
C GLN A 205 -12.85 1.96 -12.80
N ARG A 206 -11.68 2.62 -12.90
CA ARG A 206 -10.37 1.96 -12.80
C ARG A 206 -10.12 1.40 -11.41
N TYR A 207 -10.55 2.12 -10.37
CA TYR A 207 -10.42 1.69 -8.99
C TYR A 207 -11.17 0.37 -8.74
N ILE A 208 -12.44 0.31 -9.11
CA ILE A 208 -13.25 -0.91 -8.97
C ILE A 208 -12.56 -2.10 -9.66
N THR A 209 -12.11 -1.91 -10.90
CA THR A 209 -11.44 -2.96 -11.67
C THR A 209 -10.15 -3.43 -10.99
N LYS A 210 -9.32 -2.50 -10.51
CA LYS A 210 -8.05 -2.83 -9.82
C LYS A 210 -8.30 -3.62 -8.53
N VAL A 211 -9.23 -3.13 -7.69
CA VAL A 211 -9.53 -3.82 -6.43
C VAL A 211 -10.09 -5.20 -6.68
N LEU A 212 -11.04 -5.37 -7.61
CA LEU A 212 -11.61 -6.70 -7.91
C LEU A 212 -10.57 -7.67 -8.46
N THR A 213 -9.66 -7.20 -9.33
CA THR A 213 -8.56 -8.02 -9.85
C THR A 213 -7.64 -8.48 -8.72
N ALA A 214 -7.26 -7.57 -7.81
CA ALA A 214 -6.45 -7.91 -6.65
C ALA A 214 -7.21 -8.83 -5.68
N TYR A 215 -8.49 -8.59 -5.47
CA TYR A 215 -9.34 -9.41 -4.59
C TYR A 215 -9.39 -10.86 -5.04
N GLU A 216 -9.56 -11.11 -6.33
CA GLU A 216 -9.52 -12.49 -6.87
C GLU A 216 -8.14 -13.15 -6.64
N ALA A 217 -7.06 -12.38 -6.73
CA ALA A 217 -5.71 -12.90 -6.48
C ALA A 217 -5.44 -13.26 -5.00
N TYR A 218 -6.11 -12.59 -4.05
CA TYR A 218 -5.95 -12.87 -2.61
C TYR A 218 -6.84 -14.01 -2.09
N LYS A 219 -7.79 -14.52 -2.88
CA LYS A 219 -8.66 -15.65 -2.50
C LYS A 219 -7.95 -17.01 -2.57
N TYR A 220 -6.78 -17.07 -3.21
CA TYR A 220 -5.97 -18.28 -3.42
C TYR A 220 -4.62 -18.13 -2.72
#